data_eb44c77f24e9f543109afddf6dccf867
#
_entry.id   eb44c77f24e9f543109afddf6dccf867
#
_cell.length_a   1.000
_cell.length_b   1.000
_cell.length_c   1.000
_cell.angle_alpha   90.00
_cell.angle_beta   90.00
_cell.angle_gamma   90.00
#
_symmetry.space_group_name_H-M   'P 1'
#
loop_
_entity.id
_entity.type
_entity.pdbx_description
1 polymer ?
#
loop_
_entity_poly.entity_id
_entity_poly.type
_entity_poly.pdbx_seq_one_letter_code
_entity_poly.pdbx_strand_id
1 'polypeptide(L)'
;ENCPIINTPIKQLSQLFPELNMVVVGLIRNDRPVWLSGDDQMLVGDDVYFVSETEQVSRALAAFGHEEPEARRLLICGGGNIALLLAQGVEREYPWINAKIIECNGERAAEVASVLNRTVVLHGDVLDPEILEEASVEATDTIVAVTDDDETNILSSMLGKRYGAKRAISLLNKSIYE
;
A
#
# COMPACT_ATOMS: atom_id res chain seq x y z
N GLU A 1 0.76 -10.63 -14.02
CA GLU A 1 0.97 -11.46 -15.25
C GLU A 1 0.52 -12.92 -15.10
N ASN A 2 0.30 -13.43 -13.89
CA ASN A 2 -0.27 -14.76 -13.63
C ASN A 2 -1.66 -14.62 -12.99
N CYS A 3 -2.66 -14.17 -13.76
CA CYS A 3 -4.03 -14.14 -13.26
C CYS A 3 -4.70 -15.51 -13.55
N PRO A 4 -5.06 -16.30 -12.52
CA PRO A 4 -5.60 -17.65 -12.69
C PRO A 4 -6.93 -17.71 -13.45
N ILE A 5 -7.67 -16.60 -13.46
CA ILE A 5 -9.04 -16.54 -13.98
C ILE A 5 -9.13 -15.88 -15.37
N ILE A 6 -8.03 -15.52 -15.99
CA ILE A 6 -8.02 -15.02 -17.38
C ILE A 6 -8.53 -16.13 -18.33
N ASN A 7 -9.33 -15.74 -19.29
CA ASN A 7 -9.98 -16.61 -20.26
C ASN A 7 -10.93 -17.65 -19.65
N THR A 8 -11.32 -17.47 -18.38
CA THR A 8 -12.29 -18.34 -17.71
C THR A 8 -13.68 -17.69 -17.76
N PRO A 9 -14.73 -18.42 -18.17
CA PRO A 9 -16.09 -17.92 -18.11
C PRO A 9 -16.52 -17.55 -16.68
N ILE A 10 -17.17 -16.40 -16.52
CA ILE A 10 -17.54 -15.86 -15.19
C ILE A 10 -18.36 -16.89 -14.38
N LYS A 11 -19.24 -17.64 -15.03
CA LYS A 11 -20.04 -18.69 -14.36
C LYS A 11 -19.22 -19.83 -13.75
N GLN A 12 -17.95 -20.01 -14.18
CA GLN A 12 -17.07 -21.04 -13.63
C GLN A 12 -16.30 -20.56 -12.40
N LEU A 13 -16.28 -19.27 -12.09
CA LEU A 13 -15.58 -18.74 -10.93
C LEU A 13 -16.05 -19.35 -9.62
N SER A 14 -17.36 -19.55 -9.47
CA SER A 14 -17.95 -20.20 -8.28
C SER A 14 -17.57 -21.68 -8.16
N GLN A 15 -17.22 -22.34 -9.26
CA GLN A 15 -16.74 -23.72 -9.24
C GLN A 15 -15.26 -23.82 -8.94
N LEU A 16 -14.47 -22.87 -9.45
CA LEU A 16 -13.02 -22.81 -9.21
C LEU A 16 -12.69 -22.32 -7.80
N PHE A 17 -13.54 -21.45 -7.26
CA PHE A 17 -13.35 -20.84 -5.93
C PHE A 17 -14.63 -21.00 -5.08
N PRO A 18 -15.01 -22.24 -4.69
CA PRO A 18 -16.32 -22.52 -4.08
C PRO A 18 -16.54 -21.85 -2.72
N GLU A 19 -15.45 -21.48 -2.03
CA GLU A 19 -15.51 -20.81 -0.72
C GLU A 19 -15.30 -19.29 -0.82
N LEU A 20 -15.22 -18.76 -2.05
CA LEU A 20 -15.01 -17.34 -2.28
C LEU A 20 -16.35 -16.65 -2.56
N ASN A 21 -16.89 -15.95 -1.55
CA ASN A 21 -18.09 -15.14 -1.70
C ASN A 21 -17.76 -13.85 -2.44
N MET A 22 -17.74 -13.92 -3.76
CA MET A 22 -17.42 -12.81 -4.64
C MET A 22 -18.39 -12.80 -5.84
N VAL A 23 -18.82 -11.58 -6.21
CA VAL A 23 -19.64 -11.35 -7.40
C VAL A 23 -18.97 -10.29 -8.27
N VAL A 24 -18.70 -10.62 -9.53
CA VAL A 24 -18.25 -9.64 -10.52
C VAL A 24 -19.46 -8.82 -10.95
N VAL A 25 -19.40 -7.50 -10.71
CA VAL A 25 -20.54 -6.59 -10.94
C VAL A 25 -20.36 -5.73 -12.19
N GLY A 26 -19.14 -5.64 -12.72
CA GLY A 26 -18.87 -4.84 -13.91
C GLY A 26 -17.50 -5.13 -14.49
N LEU A 27 -17.33 -4.76 -15.75
CA LEU A 27 -16.07 -4.87 -16.47
C LEU A 27 -15.96 -3.71 -17.44
N ILE A 28 -14.77 -3.08 -17.49
CA ILE A 28 -14.43 -2.09 -18.50
C ILE A 28 -13.33 -2.67 -19.40
N ARG A 29 -13.54 -2.64 -20.70
CA ARG A 29 -12.61 -3.09 -21.72
C ARG A 29 -12.39 -2.00 -22.76
N ASN A 30 -11.16 -1.56 -22.97
CA ASN A 30 -10.82 -0.47 -23.89
C ASN A 30 -11.68 0.79 -23.59
N ASP A 31 -11.74 1.21 -22.34
CA ASP A 31 -12.49 2.37 -21.85
C ASP A 31 -14.02 2.30 -22.09
N ARG A 32 -14.56 1.10 -22.31
CA ARG A 32 -15.99 0.89 -22.52
C ARG A 32 -16.56 -0.13 -21.53
N PRO A 33 -17.71 0.15 -20.91
CA PRO A 33 -18.39 -0.81 -20.07
C PRO A 33 -18.86 -2.02 -20.90
N VAL A 34 -18.64 -3.21 -20.37
CA VAL A 34 -19.09 -4.48 -20.96
C VAL A 34 -20.25 -5.02 -20.13
N TRP A 35 -21.36 -5.33 -20.79
CA TRP A 35 -22.48 -6.03 -20.18
C TRP A 35 -22.10 -7.50 -20.00
N LEU A 36 -21.98 -7.91 -18.74
CA LEU A 36 -21.52 -9.25 -18.40
C LEU A 36 -22.65 -10.28 -18.44
N SER A 37 -22.37 -11.39 -19.10
CA SER A 37 -23.11 -12.65 -18.97
C SER A 37 -22.23 -13.71 -18.33
N GLY A 38 -22.83 -14.80 -17.85
CA GLY A 38 -22.06 -15.89 -17.25
C GLY A 38 -21.07 -16.57 -18.21
N ASP A 39 -21.28 -16.45 -19.53
CA ASP A 39 -20.43 -17.06 -20.56
C ASP A 39 -19.27 -16.14 -21.00
N ASP A 40 -19.30 -14.87 -20.60
CA ASP A 40 -18.23 -13.91 -20.90
C ASP A 40 -16.95 -14.27 -20.13
N GLN A 41 -15.82 -13.97 -20.76
CA GLN A 41 -14.49 -14.19 -20.21
C GLN A 41 -13.81 -12.86 -19.90
N MET A 42 -13.06 -12.83 -18.82
CA MET A 42 -12.16 -11.73 -18.51
C MET A 42 -10.87 -11.88 -19.30
N LEU A 43 -10.39 -10.79 -19.87
CA LEU A 43 -9.18 -10.72 -20.68
C LEU A 43 -8.10 -9.86 -20.00
N VAL A 44 -6.86 -10.03 -20.45
CA VAL A 44 -5.76 -9.16 -20.01
C VAL A 44 -6.06 -7.71 -20.41
N GLY A 45 -5.92 -6.78 -19.47
CA GLY A 45 -6.20 -5.36 -19.68
C GLY A 45 -7.63 -4.94 -19.39
N ASP A 46 -8.48 -5.87 -18.92
CA ASP A 46 -9.81 -5.50 -18.42
C ASP A 46 -9.72 -4.92 -17.00
N ASP A 47 -10.47 -3.85 -16.73
CA ASP A 47 -10.73 -3.38 -15.37
C ASP A 47 -11.97 -4.11 -14.84
N VAL A 48 -11.79 -4.91 -13.79
CA VAL A 48 -12.84 -5.74 -13.22
C VAL A 48 -13.33 -5.17 -11.90
N TYR A 49 -14.63 -4.96 -11.80
CA TYR A 49 -15.30 -4.53 -10.58
C TYR A 49 -15.99 -5.72 -9.93
N PHE A 50 -15.68 -5.96 -8.67
CA PHE A 50 -16.32 -7.04 -7.92
C PHE A 50 -16.72 -6.58 -6.52
N VAL A 51 -17.68 -7.30 -5.94
CA VAL A 51 -18.10 -7.15 -4.54
C VAL A 51 -17.77 -8.45 -3.81
N SER A 52 -17.18 -8.34 -2.64
CA SER A 52 -16.86 -9.47 -1.77
C SER A 52 -17.03 -9.07 -0.30
N GLU A 53 -17.15 -10.05 0.58
CA GLU A 53 -17.05 -9.82 2.02
C GLU A 53 -15.67 -9.24 2.35
N THR A 54 -15.62 -8.27 3.28
CA THR A 54 -14.38 -7.57 3.65
C THR A 54 -13.25 -8.53 4.04
N GLU A 55 -13.58 -9.59 4.75
CA GLU A 55 -12.63 -10.62 5.21
C GLU A 55 -12.08 -11.48 4.06
N GLN A 56 -12.77 -11.50 2.92
CA GLN A 56 -12.38 -12.28 1.75
C GLN A 56 -11.75 -11.46 0.62
N VAL A 57 -11.65 -10.13 0.76
CA VAL A 57 -11.09 -9.25 -0.27
C VAL A 57 -9.69 -9.69 -0.70
N SER A 58 -8.80 -10.01 0.24
CA SER A 58 -7.43 -10.48 -0.08
C SER A 58 -7.43 -11.76 -0.91
N ARG A 59 -8.33 -12.72 -0.59
CA ARG A 59 -8.49 -13.96 -1.36
C ARG A 59 -9.08 -13.68 -2.76
N ALA A 60 -10.03 -12.74 -2.83
CA ALA A 60 -10.60 -12.31 -4.10
C ALA A 60 -9.50 -11.68 -4.99
N LEU A 61 -8.69 -10.77 -4.45
CA LEU A 61 -7.57 -10.17 -5.17
C LEU A 61 -6.55 -11.24 -5.64
N ALA A 62 -6.24 -12.23 -4.80
CA ALA A 62 -5.36 -13.34 -5.17
C ALA A 62 -5.91 -14.14 -6.36
N ALA A 63 -7.23 -14.38 -6.42
CA ALA A 63 -7.87 -15.04 -7.56
C ALA A 63 -7.68 -14.25 -8.87
N PHE A 64 -7.63 -12.91 -8.79
CA PHE A 64 -7.30 -12.04 -9.92
C PHE A 64 -5.80 -11.92 -10.20
N GLY A 65 -4.96 -12.66 -9.48
CA GLY A 65 -3.49 -12.59 -9.62
C GLY A 65 -2.86 -11.37 -8.94
N HIS A 66 -3.61 -10.65 -8.13
CA HIS A 66 -3.14 -9.53 -7.30
C HIS A 66 -2.81 -10.02 -5.89
N GLU A 67 -1.83 -10.91 -5.77
CA GLU A 67 -1.25 -11.25 -4.48
C GLU A 67 -0.24 -10.16 -4.10
N GLU A 68 -0.68 -9.20 -3.32
CA GLU A 68 0.25 -8.26 -2.69
C GLU A 68 0.72 -8.87 -1.36
N PRO A 69 2.01 -9.17 -1.23
CA PRO A 69 2.55 -9.61 0.04
C PRO A 69 2.33 -8.52 1.10
N GLU A 70 1.90 -8.93 2.30
CA GLU A 70 1.76 -8.02 3.43
C GLU A 70 3.08 -7.26 3.66
N ALA A 71 2.98 -5.95 3.86
CA ALA A 71 4.12 -5.17 4.26
C ALA A 71 4.53 -5.57 5.68
N ARG A 72 5.79 -5.93 5.88
CA ARG A 72 6.36 -6.23 7.20
C ARG A 72 7.33 -5.16 7.67
N ARG A 73 7.79 -4.32 6.78
CA ARG A 73 8.74 -3.22 7.06
C ARG A 73 8.17 -1.94 6.48
N LEU A 74 7.85 -1.03 7.37
CA LEU A 74 7.23 0.25 7.08
C LEU A 74 8.20 1.38 7.41
N LEU A 75 8.44 2.27 6.47
CA LEU A 75 9.18 3.51 6.68
C LEU A 75 8.20 4.68 6.54
N ILE A 76 8.08 5.48 7.58
CA ILE A 76 7.22 6.66 7.62
C ILE A 76 8.11 7.90 7.57
N CYS A 77 7.88 8.78 6.61
CA CYS A 77 8.58 10.05 6.46
C CYS A 77 7.75 11.18 7.05
N GLY A 78 8.31 11.83 8.09
CA GLY A 78 7.66 12.84 8.92
C GLY A 78 7.13 12.25 10.23
N GLY A 79 7.32 12.99 11.34
CA GLY A 79 6.86 12.63 12.70
C GLY A 79 5.63 13.42 13.15
N GLY A 80 4.82 13.91 12.20
CA GLY A 80 3.59 14.64 12.48
C GLY A 80 2.50 13.78 13.14
N ASN A 81 1.33 14.37 13.35
CA ASN A 81 0.22 13.68 14.01
C ASN A 81 -0.29 12.48 13.20
N ILE A 82 -0.26 12.57 11.87
CA ILE A 82 -0.67 11.45 10.98
C ILE A 82 0.30 10.28 11.15
N ALA A 83 1.61 10.55 11.13
CA ALA A 83 2.64 9.54 11.34
C ALA A 83 2.51 8.86 12.72
N LEU A 84 2.30 9.66 13.76
CA LEU A 84 2.13 9.15 15.12
C LEU A 84 0.90 8.23 15.24
N LEU A 85 -0.25 8.66 14.72
CA LEU A 85 -1.48 7.85 14.74
C LEU A 85 -1.32 6.57 13.92
N LEU A 86 -0.67 6.64 12.75
CA LEU A 86 -0.38 5.49 11.93
C LEU A 86 0.51 4.49 12.67
N ALA A 87 1.62 4.97 13.26
CA ALA A 87 2.56 4.11 14.00
C ALA A 87 1.89 3.45 15.21
N GLN A 88 1.10 4.20 15.98
CA GLN A 88 0.35 3.64 17.11
C GLN A 88 -0.67 2.59 16.68
N GLY A 89 -1.38 2.83 15.55
CA GLY A 89 -2.30 1.86 14.96
C GLY A 89 -1.58 0.59 14.54
N VAL A 90 -0.43 0.73 13.85
CA VAL A 90 0.42 -0.40 13.46
C VAL A 90 0.92 -1.19 14.67
N GLU A 91 1.40 -0.53 15.72
CA GLU A 91 1.86 -1.21 16.94
C GLU A 91 0.76 -2.02 17.63
N ARG A 92 -0.47 -1.50 17.61
CA ARG A 92 -1.62 -2.13 18.28
C ARG A 92 -2.20 -3.29 17.48
N GLU A 93 -2.39 -3.11 16.17
CA GLU A 93 -3.18 -4.01 15.33
C GLU A 93 -2.32 -4.99 14.54
N TYR A 94 -1.06 -4.59 14.23
CA TYR A 94 -0.15 -5.35 13.37
C TYR A 94 1.21 -5.57 14.05
N PRO A 95 1.28 -6.35 15.15
CA PRO A 95 2.50 -6.52 15.96
C PRO A 95 3.68 -7.14 15.19
N TRP A 96 3.45 -7.71 14.02
CA TRP A 96 4.50 -8.29 13.14
C TRP A 96 5.10 -7.28 12.17
N ILE A 97 4.56 -6.04 12.07
CA ILE A 97 5.13 -4.98 11.24
C ILE A 97 6.20 -4.23 12.05
N ASN A 98 7.38 -4.12 11.45
CA ASN A 98 8.45 -3.28 11.95
C ASN A 98 8.34 -1.91 11.29
N ALA A 99 7.99 -0.91 12.07
CA ALA A 99 7.89 0.47 11.60
C ALA A 99 9.10 1.30 12.02
N LYS A 100 9.54 2.19 11.13
CA LYS A 100 10.50 3.26 11.42
C LYS A 100 9.89 4.59 11.02
N ILE A 101 10.25 5.66 11.73
CA ILE A 101 9.90 7.04 11.40
C ILE A 101 11.19 7.82 11.20
N ILE A 102 11.24 8.67 10.17
CA ILE A 102 12.28 9.70 10.02
C ILE A 102 11.62 11.05 10.28
N GLU A 103 12.18 11.84 11.21
CA GLU A 103 11.69 13.17 11.56
C GLU A 103 12.86 14.16 11.61
N CYS A 104 12.74 15.29 10.90
CA CYS A 104 13.80 16.29 10.78
C CYS A 104 13.94 17.19 12.02
N ASN A 105 12.88 17.37 12.80
CA ASN A 105 12.92 18.13 14.04
C ASN A 105 13.30 17.23 15.21
N GLY A 106 14.45 17.48 15.83
CA GLY A 106 14.97 16.63 16.93
C GLY A 106 14.10 16.61 18.18
N GLU A 107 13.45 17.73 18.53
CA GLU A 107 12.51 17.76 19.68
C GLU A 107 11.27 16.91 19.39
N ARG A 108 10.74 17.04 18.17
CA ARG A 108 9.59 16.25 17.72
C ARG A 108 9.93 14.76 17.62
N ALA A 109 11.11 14.43 17.10
CA ALA A 109 11.59 13.04 17.04
C ALA A 109 11.66 12.42 18.44
N ALA A 110 12.19 13.14 19.43
CA ALA A 110 12.24 12.70 20.81
C ALA A 110 10.85 12.54 21.44
N GLU A 111 9.93 13.48 21.17
CA GLU A 111 8.54 13.41 21.62
C GLU A 111 7.86 12.16 21.05
N VAL A 112 7.91 11.95 19.75
CA VAL A 112 7.31 10.80 19.06
C VAL A 112 7.89 9.48 19.57
N ALA A 113 9.22 9.42 19.76
CA ALA A 113 9.90 8.26 20.30
C ALA A 113 9.45 7.93 21.73
N SER A 114 9.11 8.94 22.54
CA SER A 114 8.70 8.75 23.94
C SER A 114 7.33 8.07 24.10
N VAL A 115 6.47 8.14 23.06
CA VAL A 115 5.09 7.63 23.12
C VAL A 115 4.87 6.35 22.29
N LEU A 116 5.89 5.92 21.52
CA LEU A 116 5.89 4.69 20.76
C LEU A 116 6.68 3.61 21.49
N ASN A 117 6.29 2.35 21.35
CA ASN A 117 6.90 1.25 22.10
C ASN A 117 7.88 0.42 21.27
N ARG A 118 7.62 0.27 19.96
CA ARG A 118 8.37 -0.62 19.07
C ARG A 118 8.88 0.08 17.82
N THR A 119 8.24 1.18 17.43
CA THR A 119 8.63 1.96 16.26
C THR A 119 9.93 2.71 16.55
N VAL A 120 10.92 2.52 15.70
CA VAL A 120 12.20 3.23 15.79
C VAL A 120 12.04 4.62 15.17
N VAL A 121 12.44 5.67 15.89
CA VAL A 121 12.42 7.04 15.37
C VAL A 121 13.85 7.50 15.11
N LEU A 122 14.12 7.88 13.89
CA LEU A 122 15.39 8.44 13.43
C LEU A 122 15.24 9.95 13.29
N HIS A 123 16.20 10.70 13.84
CA HIS A 123 16.28 12.14 13.65
C HIS A 123 17.13 12.43 12.41
N GLY A 124 16.52 13.00 11.37
CA GLY A 124 17.21 13.36 10.14
C GLY A 124 16.27 13.83 9.04
N ASP A 125 16.88 14.26 7.92
CA ASP A 125 16.14 14.68 6.73
C ASP A 125 15.79 13.43 5.87
N VAL A 126 14.53 13.28 5.51
CA VAL A 126 14.06 12.18 4.64
C VAL A 126 14.61 12.24 3.21
N LEU A 127 15.19 13.38 2.81
CA LEU A 127 15.84 13.55 1.51
C LEU A 127 17.36 13.26 1.58
N ASP A 128 17.91 13.03 2.78
CA ASP A 128 19.32 12.67 2.96
C ASP A 128 19.53 11.17 2.69
N PRO A 129 20.37 10.80 1.71
CA PRO A 129 20.68 9.41 1.41
C PRO A 129 21.26 8.63 2.61
N GLU A 130 22.06 9.25 3.46
CA GLU A 130 22.67 8.59 4.63
C GLU A 130 21.60 8.19 5.65
N ILE A 131 20.60 9.03 5.87
CA ILE A 131 19.45 8.74 6.74
C ILE A 131 18.56 7.65 6.15
N LEU A 132 18.35 7.65 4.84
CA LEU A 132 17.61 6.59 4.15
C LEU A 132 18.33 5.24 4.25
N GLU A 133 19.67 5.23 4.17
CA GLU A 133 20.47 4.02 4.35
C GLU A 133 20.40 3.53 5.81
N GLU A 134 20.52 4.43 6.82
CA GLU A 134 20.32 4.09 8.23
C GLU A 134 18.93 3.53 8.50
N ALA A 135 17.91 4.08 7.84
CA ALA A 135 16.55 3.54 7.89
C ALA A 135 16.42 2.15 7.23
N SER A 136 17.42 1.71 6.46
CA SER A 136 17.41 0.48 5.66
C SER A 136 16.30 0.50 4.60
N VAL A 137 16.23 1.59 3.84
CA VAL A 137 15.18 1.81 2.83
C VAL A 137 15.14 0.69 1.78
N GLU A 138 16.29 0.11 1.41
CA GLU A 138 16.39 -1.00 0.45
C GLU A 138 15.62 -2.25 0.92
N ALA A 139 15.50 -2.43 2.22
CA ALA A 139 14.75 -3.54 2.80
C ALA A 139 13.28 -3.21 3.07
N THR A 140 12.85 -1.97 2.83
CA THR A 140 11.50 -1.47 3.16
C THR A 140 10.45 -2.01 2.17
N ASP A 141 9.35 -2.53 2.70
CA ASP A 141 8.24 -2.99 1.86
C ASP A 141 7.37 -1.81 1.42
N THR A 142 7.10 -0.87 2.33
CA THR A 142 6.28 0.32 2.02
C THR A 142 6.88 1.56 2.68
N ILE A 143 7.07 2.62 1.90
CA ILE A 143 7.37 3.96 2.40
C ILE A 143 6.08 4.79 2.40
N VAL A 144 5.84 5.53 3.47
CA VAL A 144 4.66 6.40 3.64
C VAL A 144 5.15 7.81 3.97
N ALA A 145 5.00 8.72 3.02
CA ALA A 145 5.42 10.12 3.16
C ALA A 145 4.23 10.97 3.61
N VAL A 146 4.30 11.50 4.83
CA VAL A 146 3.23 12.23 5.51
C VAL A 146 3.77 13.44 6.28
N THR A 147 4.75 14.12 5.69
CA THR A 147 5.20 15.43 6.18
C THR A 147 4.13 16.48 5.89
N ASP A 148 4.35 17.70 6.35
CA ASP A 148 3.49 18.86 6.07
C ASP A 148 3.76 19.51 4.70
N ASP A 149 4.77 19.03 3.95
CA ASP A 149 5.19 19.55 2.66
C ASP A 149 4.98 18.52 1.54
N ASP A 150 4.08 18.82 0.59
CA ASP A 150 3.71 17.93 -0.52
C ASP A 150 4.92 17.60 -1.41
N GLU A 151 5.80 18.59 -1.67
CA GLU A 151 6.99 18.42 -2.49
C GLU A 151 7.97 17.44 -1.83
N THR A 152 8.18 17.56 -0.54
CA THR A 152 8.98 16.60 0.26
C THR A 152 8.37 15.23 0.25
N ASN A 153 7.03 15.11 0.35
CA ASN A 153 6.33 13.83 0.30
C ASN A 153 6.52 13.12 -1.05
N ILE A 154 6.44 13.86 -2.15
CA ILE A 154 6.71 13.32 -3.50
C ILE A 154 8.17 12.88 -3.62
N LEU A 155 9.11 13.77 -3.28
CA LEU A 155 10.54 13.51 -3.44
C LEU A 155 11.02 12.34 -2.58
N SER A 156 10.63 12.28 -1.31
CA SER A 156 10.99 11.16 -0.42
C SER A 156 10.42 9.83 -0.90
N SER A 157 9.19 9.83 -1.44
CA SER A 157 8.60 8.65 -2.05
C SER A 157 9.36 8.18 -3.30
N MET A 158 9.76 9.12 -4.16
CA MET A 158 10.57 8.81 -5.35
C MET A 158 11.95 8.29 -4.98
N LEU A 159 12.61 8.93 -4.00
CA LEU A 159 13.90 8.47 -3.48
C LEU A 159 13.76 7.08 -2.84
N GLY A 160 12.76 6.86 -2.00
CA GLY A 160 12.49 5.57 -1.39
C GLY A 160 12.34 4.45 -2.44
N LYS A 161 11.59 4.71 -3.51
CA LYS A 161 11.47 3.78 -4.64
C LYS A 161 12.80 3.55 -5.35
N ARG A 162 13.57 4.59 -5.58
CA ARG A 162 14.90 4.51 -6.22
C ARG A 162 15.89 3.70 -5.38
N TYR A 163 15.82 3.79 -4.07
CA TYR A 163 16.68 3.07 -3.14
C TYR A 163 16.17 1.67 -2.77
N GLY A 164 15.04 1.23 -3.33
CA GLY A 164 14.62 -0.17 -3.27
C GLY A 164 13.33 -0.45 -2.50
N ALA A 165 12.66 0.57 -1.93
CA ALA A 165 11.33 0.38 -1.34
C ALA A 165 10.35 -0.16 -2.40
N LYS A 166 9.59 -1.20 -2.03
CA LYS A 166 8.72 -1.89 -2.99
C LYS A 166 7.47 -1.07 -3.35
N ARG A 167 6.94 -0.30 -2.40
CA ARG A 167 5.75 0.56 -2.57
C ARG A 167 5.98 1.92 -1.94
N ALA A 168 5.30 2.93 -2.45
CA ALA A 168 5.30 4.27 -1.88
C ALA A 168 3.87 4.81 -1.82
N ILE A 169 3.56 5.47 -0.73
CA ILE A 169 2.30 6.19 -0.48
C ILE A 169 2.68 7.61 -0.08
N SER A 170 2.12 8.61 -0.77
CA SER A 170 2.36 10.02 -0.47
C SER A 170 1.07 10.71 -0.08
N LEU A 171 1.09 11.46 1.00
CA LEU A 171 0.02 12.39 1.33
C LEU A 171 0.20 13.65 0.49
N LEU A 172 -0.85 14.05 -0.22
CA LEU A 172 -0.89 15.30 -0.96
C LEU A 172 -2.10 16.12 -0.51
N ASN A 173 -1.86 17.39 -0.22
CA ASN A 173 -2.89 18.34 0.20
C ASN A 173 -3.36 19.22 -0.96
N LYS A 174 -2.56 19.32 -2.03
CA LYS A 174 -2.85 20.15 -3.22
C LYS A 174 -3.26 19.26 -4.39
N SER A 175 -4.44 19.47 -4.94
CA SER A 175 -4.96 18.72 -6.10
C SER A 175 -4.18 18.92 -7.40
N ILE A 176 -3.25 19.85 -7.43
CA ILE A 176 -2.41 20.11 -8.63
C ILE A 176 -1.46 18.93 -8.95
N TYR A 177 -1.27 18.01 -8.01
CA TYR A 177 -0.40 16.84 -8.17
C TYR A 177 -1.16 15.53 -8.44
N GLU A 178 -2.49 15.59 -8.57
CA GLU A 178 -3.36 14.44 -8.87
C GLU A 178 -3.37 14.06 -10.36
#